data_9d863741c9c668179e1413abd167f215
#
_entry.id   9d863741c9c668179e1413abd167f215
#
_cell.length_a   1.000
_cell.length_b   1.000
_cell.length_c   1.000
_cell.angle_alpha   90.00
_cell.angle_beta   90.00
_cell.angle_gamma   90.00
#
_symmetry.space_group_name_H-M   'P 1'
#
loop_
_entity.id
_entity.type
_entity.pdbx_description
1 polymer ?
#
loop_
_entity_poly.entity_id
_entity_poly.type
_entity_poly.pdbx_seq_one_letter_code
_entity_poly.pdbx_strand_id
1 'polypeptide(L)'
;MSTLILFLPQAPCGPTTAFSYTLTADGHTELRHASAPAALLPEPARPGGEVVAVVPARALSWQRVQLPQGVPLGAGQQTPRLRSVLEGLLEDQLLDDPAQLHFALEPGARAGKPVWVAVCDRAWLREALQVLEAAGRRVSRVVPEFAPGPTASGGPELFALGTPEEAHLVLCGHGPDQGVAVLPLSSVALGLIGPATSPTDTEAPPLPLHAEPAVAALAERTLGRPAALHTASQRALDAARGAWDLAQFDLASTGRTRALRKAGSAASAFLYAPQWRAARWGVGLLAAAHLVGLNAWA
;
A
#
# COMPACT_ATOMS: atom_id res chain seq x y z
N MET A 1 2.75 13.05 10.77
CA MET A 1 1.46 13.49 10.17
C MET A 1 0.40 12.55 10.68
N SER A 2 -0.79 13.06 11.06
CA SER A 2 -1.88 12.18 11.52
C SER A 2 -2.44 11.40 10.33
N THR A 3 -2.55 10.09 10.46
CA THR A 3 -3.01 9.21 9.38
C THR A 3 -4.11 8.28 9.88
N LEU A 4 -5.19 8.19 9.14
CA LEU A 4 -6.21 7.16 9.27
C LEU A 4 -5.93 6.07 8.23
N ILE A 5 -5.65 4.85 8.67
CA ILE A 5 -5.34 3.71 7.81
C ILE A 5 -6.52 2.74 7.88
N LEU A 6 -7.07 2.35 6.73
CA LEU A 6 -8.28 1.56 6.60
C LEU A 6 -7.98 0.28 5.82
N PHE A 7 -8.32 -0.90 6.35
CA PHE A 7 -8.35 -2.11 5.54
C PHE A 7 -9.64 -2.17 4.71
N LEU A 8 -9.49 -2.39 3.40
CA LEU A 8 -10.64 -2.64 2.55
C LEU A 8 -11.16 -4.06 2.78
N PRO A 9 -12.47 -4.26 3.01
CA PRO A 9 -13.05 -5.59 3.17
C PRO A 9 -13.02 -6.34 1.84
N GLN A 10 -12.83 -7.66 1.87
CA GLN A 10 -12.80 -8.50 0.66
C GLN A 10 -14.19 -8.65 0.03
N ALA A 11 -15.23 -8.65 0.84
CA ALA A 11 -16.61 -8.68 0.36
C ALA A 11 -17.00 -7.35 -0.30
N PRO A 12 -17.97 -7.34 -1.21
CA PRO A 12 -18.54 -6.12 -1.77
C PRO A 12 -18.95 -5.13 -0.68
N CYS A 13 -18.63 -3.86 -0.91
CA CYS A 13 -18.83 -2.82 0.10
C CYS A 13 -20.23 -2.19 -0.02
N GLY A 14 -20.90 -2.02 1.12
CA GLY A 14 -22.13 -1.27 1.23
C GLY A 14 -22.06 -0.18 2.32
N PRO A 15 -23.11 0.63 2.48
CA PRO A 15 -23.11 1.72 3.47
C PRO A 15 -22.90 1.26 4.92
N THR A 16 -23.27 0.03 5.24
CA THR A 16 -23.16 -0.57 6.59
C THR A 16 -21.92 -1.44 6.75
N THR A 17 -21.12 -1.61 5.71
CA THR A 17 -19.89 -2.42 5.76
C THR A 17 -18.90 -1.81 6.74
N ALA A 18 -18.42 -2.61 7.68
CA ALA A 18 -17.44 -2.19 8.66
C ALA A 18 -16.02 -2.25 8.06
N PHE A 19 -15.28 -1.17 8.21
CA PHE A 19 -13.87 -1.06 7.87
C PHE A 19 -13.05 -1.18 9.16
N SER A 20 -12.09 -2.09 9.18
CA SER A 20 -11.05 -2.09 10.21
C SER A 20 -10.14 -0.89 9.99
N TYR A 21 -9.84 -0.15 11.05
CA TYR A 21 -9.01 1.04 10.94
C TYR A 21 -7.97 1.16 12.05
N THR A 22 -6.86 1.78 11.71
CA THR A 22 -5.82 2.20 12.64
C THR A 22 -5.60 3.70 12.53
N LEU A 23 -5.68 4.40 13.65
CA LEU A 23 -5.37 5.82 13.75
C LEU A 23 -3.95 6.00 14.32
N THR A 24 -3.14 6.84 13.68
CA THR A 24 -1.79 7.18 14.15
C THR A 24 -1.55 8.69 14.05
N ALA A 25 -0.70 9.21 14.94
CA ALA A 25 -0.29 10.62 14.92
C ALA A 25 1.07 10.82 14.24
N ASP A 26 1.91 9.80 14.21
CA ASP A 26 3.31 9.86 13.78
C ASP A 26 3.64 8.88 12.63
N GLY A 27 2.71 7.97 12.29
CA GLY A 27 2.89 6.90 11.30
C GLY A 27 3.62 5.67 11.85
N HIS A 28 3.94 5.64 13.14
CA HIS A 28 4.68 4.55 13.79
C HIS A 28 3.93 3.93 14.96
N THR A 29 3.20 4.75 15.71
CA THR A 29 2.51 4.33 16.92
C THR A 29 1.01 4.32 16.70
N GLU A 30 0.38 3.20 17.09
CA GLU A 30 -1.06 3.09 17.13
C GLU A 30 -1.63 3.95 18.25
N LEU A 31 -2.58 4.82 17.91
CA LEU A 31 -3.42 5.53 18.89
C LEU A 31 -4.72 4.79 19.16
N ARG A 32 -5.28 4.19 18.12
CA ARG A 32 -6.55 3.46 18.19
C ARG A 32 -6.64 2.47 17.03
N HIS A 33 -7.08 1.25 17.35
CA HIS A 33 -7.49 0.24 16.37
C HIS A 33 -8.92 -0.20 16.67
N ALA A 34 -9.79 -0.20 15.66
CA ALA A 34 -11.19 -0.62 15.81
C ALA A 34 -11.82 -0.85 14.42
N SER A 35 -13.09 -1.22 14.39
CA SER A 35 -13.88 -1.35 13.18
C SER A 35 -15.13 -0.47 13.26
N ALA A 36 -15.49 0.18 12.14
CA ALA A 36 -16.68 1.00 12.05
C ALA A 36 -17.18 1.10 10.60
N PRO A 37 -18.49 1.31 10.36
CA PRO A 37 -19.00 1.70 9.06
C PRO A 37 -18.35 3.02 8.57
N ALA A 38 -18.30 3.21 7.26
CA ALA A 38 -17.62 4.36 6.65
C ALA A 38 -18.08 5.72 7.24
N ALA A 39 -19.36 5.88 7.50
CA ALA A 39 -19.92 7.12 8.07
C ALA A 39 -19.45 7.41 9.50
N LEU A 40 -19.10 6.37 10.27
CA LEU A 40 -18.68 6.48 11.68
C LEU A 40 -17.14 6.41 11.86
N LEU A 41 -16.38 6.33 10.78
CA LEU A 41 -14.93 6.37 10.85
C LEU A 41 -14.45 7.70 11.44
N PRO A 42 -13.41 7.70 12.29
CA PRO A 42 -12.84 8.92 12.82
C PRO A 42 -12.20 9.77 11.69
N GLU A 43 -12.13 11.05 11.93
CA GLU A 43 -11.27 11.91 11.10
C GLU A 43 -9.82 11.78 11.56
N PRO A 44 -8.84 11.99 10.65
CA PRO A 44 -7.46 12.14 11.07
C PRO A 44 -7.35 13.21 12.16
N ALA A 45 -6.56 12.97 13.20
CA ALA A 45 -6.50 13.81 14.40
C ALA A 45 -6.03 15.26 14.16
N ARG A 46 -5.60 15.60 12.95
CA ARG A 46 -5.19 16.97 12.57
C ARG A 46 -5.78 17.35 11.21
N PRO A 47 -6.15 18.62 11.02
CA PRO A 47 -6.54 19.13 9.71
C PRO A 47 -5.46 18.86 8.66
N GLY A 48 -5.83 18.31 7.51
CA GLY A 48 -4.89 17.87 6.46
C GLY A 48 -4.23 16.52 6.72
N GLY A 49 -4.74 15.74 7.66
CA GLY A 49 -4.33 14.36 7.86
C GLY A 49 -4.60 13.47 6.66
N GLU A 50 -3.85 12.39 6.53
CA GLU A 50 -3.92 11.45 5.42
C GLU A 50 -4.91 10.34 5.73
N VAL A 51 -5.66 9.88 4.70
CA VAL A 51 -6.47 8.66 4.75
C VAL A 51 -5.85 7.66 3.78
N VAL A 52 -5.38 6.53 4.28
CA VAL A 52 -4.73 5.47 3.50
C VAL A 52 -5.63 4.25 3.48
N ALA A 53 -5.97 3.75 2.30
CA ALA A 53 -6.69 2.49 2.14
C ALA A 53 -5.69 1.36 1.88
N VAL A 54 -5.78 0.29 2.66
CA VAL A 54 -4.96 -0.92 2.52
C VAL A 54 -5.76 -1.98 1.79
N VAL A 55 -5.22 -2.48 0.69
CA VAL A 55 -5.78 -3.59 -0.07
C VAL A 55 -5.25 -4.89 0.53
N PRO A 56 -6.12 -5.80 1.01
CA PRO A 56 -5.70 -7.08 1.60
C PRO A 56 -4.92 -7.95 0.62
N ALA A 57 -3.99 -8.75 1.11
CA ALA A 57 -3.18 -9.64 0.29
C ALA A 57 -4.00 -10.57 -0.62
N ARG A 58 -5.12 -11.11 -0.13
CA ARG A 58 -6.03 -12.01 -0.89
C ARG A 58 -6.78 -11.32 -2.03
N ALA A 59 -6.86 -9.99 -2.03
CA ALA A 59 -7.50 -9.22 -3.11
C ALA A 59 -6.52 -8.82 -4.21
N LEU A 60 -5.24 -9.16 -4.06
CA LEU A 60 -4.17 -8.83 -5.01
C LEU A 60 -3.52 -10.09 -5.57
N SER A 61 -3.22 -10.06 -6.87
CA SER A 61 -2.24 -10.93 -7.50
C SER A 61 -1.05 -10.11 -8.01
N TRP A 62 0.11 -10.74 -8.05
CA TRP A 62 1.36 -10.11 -8.41
C TRP A 62 1.92 -10.75 -9.66
N GLN A 63 2.12 -9.94 -10.70
CA GLN A 63 2.67 -10.39 -11.97
C GLN A 63 3.98 -9.65 -12.25
N ARG A 64 4.95 -10.37 -12.82
CA ARG A 64 6.20 -9.76 -13.23
C ARG A 64 6.28 -9.72 -14.74
N VAL A 65 6.40 -8.53 -15.30
CA VAL A 65 6.42 -8.32 -16.76
C VAL A 65 7.64 -7.55 -17.20
N GLN A 66 8.11 -7.84 -18.41
CA GLN A 66 9.15 -7.07 -19.08
C GLN A 66 8.48 -5.94 -19.86
N LEU A 67 8.59 -4.70 -19.39
CA LEU A 67 8.04 -3.56 -20.14
C LEU A 67 8.84 -3.30 -21.40
N PRO A 68 8.18 -3.08 -22.57
CA PRO A 68 8.85 -2.70 -23.80
C PRO A 68 9.58 -1.36 -23.67
N GLN A 69 10.66 -1.20 -24.41
CA GLN A 69 11.34 0.08 -24.52
C GLN A 69 10.43 1.14 -25.19
N GLY A 70 10.56 2.40 -24.75
CA GLY A 70 9.80 3.51 -25.34
C GLY A 70 8.36 3.66 -24.81
N VAL A 71 7.94 2.84 -23.84
CA VAL A 71 6.69 3.08 -23.12
C VAL A 71 6.89 4.24 -22.15
N PRO A 72 6.11 5.33 -22.26
CA PRO A 72 6.25 6.48 -21.37
C PRO A 72 5.78 6.09 -19.95
N LEU A 73 6.70 6.19 -18.98
CA LEU A 73 6.47 5.94 -17.57
C LEU A 73 6.81 7.22 -16.79
N GLY A 74 5.83 7.86 -16.21
CA GLY A 74 6.06 9.05 -15.39
C GLY A 74 4.86 9.41 -14.54
N ALA A 75 5.06 10.20 -13.50
CA ALA A 75 4.00 10.70 -12.66
C ALA A 75 2.98 11.50 -13.50
N GLY A 76 1.80 10.92 -13.70
CA GLY A 76 0.73 11.48 -14.55
C GLY A 76 0.70 10.96 -15.99
N GLN A 77 1.59 10.06 -16.40
CA GLN A 77 1.62 9.43 -17.74
C GLN A 77 1.05 8.00 -17.75
N GLN A 78 0.19 7.68 -16.80
CA GLN A 78 -0.58 6.43 -16.83
C GLN A 78 -1.64 6.52 -17.93
N THR A 79 -1.16 6.38 -19.15
CA THR A 79 -1.93 6.59 -20.37
C THR A 79 -2.75 5.37 -20.71
N PRO A 80 -3.85 5.51 -21.47
CA PRO A 80 -4.57 4.36 -22.04
C PRO A 80 -3.64 3.41 -22.82
N ARG A 81 -2.61 3.95 -23.48
CA ARG A 81 -1.62 3.15 -24.20
C ARG A 81 -0.81 2.22 -23.29
N LEU A 82 -0.36 2.70 -22.12
CA LEU A 82 0.34 1.86 -21.16
C LEU A 82 -0.58 0.76 -20.63
N ARG A 83 -1.86 1.10 -20.38
CA ARG A 83 -2.86 0.12 -19.97
C ARG A 83 -3.02 -0.98 -21.02
N SER A 84 -3.20 -0.63 -22.31
CA SER A 84 -3.33 -1.63 -23.38
C SER A 84 -2.06 -2.49 -23.54
N VAL A 85 -0.88 -1.93 -23.29
CA VAL A 85 0.37 -2.71 -23.28
C VAL A 85 0.37 -3.73 -22.14
N LEU A 86 -0.07 -3.34 -20.94
CA LEU A 86 -0.18 -4.26 -19.80
C LEU A 86 -1.23 -5.34 -20.04
N GLU A 87 -2.39 -4.99 -20.59
CA GLU A 87 -3.45 -5.93 -20.98
C GLU A 87 -2.89 -7.01 -21.91
N GLY A 88 -2.19 -6.62 -22.97
CA GLY A 88 -1.57 -7.59 -23.90
C GLY A 88 -0.42 -8.41 -23.30
N LEU A 89 0.37 -7.85 -22.38
CA LEU A 89 1.47 -8.59 -21.72
C LEU A 89 0.96 -9.61 -20.68
N LEU A 90 -0.22 -9.37 -20.13
CA LEU A 90 -0.78 -10.16 -19.03
C LEU A 90 -1.90 -11.10 -19.48
N GLU A 91 -2.39 -11.01 -20.71
CA GLU A 91 -3.53 -11.77 -21.23
C GLU A 91 -3.39 -13.29 -20.98
N ASP A 92 -2.21 -13.83 -21.26
CA ASP A 92 -1.93 -15.27 -21.07
C ASP A 92 -1.63 -15.66 -19.60
N GLN A 93 -1.48 -14.70 -18.71
CA GLN A 93 -1.10 -14.93 -17.30
C GLN A 93 -2.26 -14.75 -16.33
N LEU A 94 -3.37 -14.15 -16.80
CA LEU A 94 -4.55 -13.86 -16.00
C LEU A 94 -5.68 -14.83 -16.33
N LEU A 95 -6.46 -15.19 -15.31
CA LEU A 95 -7.65 -16.03 -15.46
C LEU A 95 -8.88 -15.20 -15.85
N ASP A 96 -8.92 -13.95 -15.40
CA ASP A 96 -10.03 -13.03 -15.63
C ASP A 96 -9.74 -12.11 -16.82
N ASP A 97 -10.79 -11.56 -17.42
CA ASP A 97 -10.70 -10.58 -18.51
C ASP A 97 -9.89 -9.34 -18.05
N PRO A 98 -8.74 -9.03 -18.69
CA PRO A 98 -7.92 -7.88 -18.34
C PRO A 98 -8.68 -6.55 -18.31
N ALA A 99 -9.75 -6.40 -19.09
CA ALA A 99 -10.59 -5.21 -19.10
C ALA A 99 -11.33 -4.98 -17.76
N GLN A 100 -11.60 -6.05 -17.01
CA GLN A 100 -12.26 -5.98 -15.70
C GLN A 100 -11.28 -5.76 -14.55
N LEU A 101 -9.99 -5.90 -14.82
CA LEU A 101 -8.95 -5.81 -13.81
C LEU A 101 -8.37 -4.40 -13.70
N HIS A 102 -7.95 -4.06 -12.51
CA HIS A 102 -7.15 -2.88 -12.23
C HIS A 102 -5.68 -3.27 -12.14
N PHE A 103 -4.83 -2.49 -12.78
CA PHE A 103 -3.37 -2.66 -12.75
C PHE A 103 -2.70 -1.52 -12.00
N ALA A 104 -1.62 -1.82 -11.29
CA ALA A 104 -0.74 -0.80 -10.74
C ALA A 104 0.71 -1.25 -10.84
N LEU A 105 1.57 -0.38 -11.34
CA LEU A 105 3.00 -0.62 -11.49
C LEU A 105 3.76 -0.30 -10.21
N GLU A 106 4.86 -0.99 -10.00
CA GLU A 106 5.77 -0.72 -8.89
C GLU A 106 6.29 0.72 -8.90
N PRO A 107 6.61 1.28 -7.73
CA PRO A 107 7.26 2.59 -7.64
C PRO A 107 8.60 2.59 -8.37
N GLY A 108 8.82 3.61 -9.22
CA GLY A 108 10.07 3.74 -9.96
C GLY A 108 10.24 2.76 -11.14
N ALA A 109 9.15 2.12 -11.60
CA ALA A 109 9.14 1.31 -12.81
C ALA A 109 9.86 1.98 -13.98
N ARG A 110 10.61 1.21 -14.78
CA ARG A 110 11.36 1.72 -15.93
C ARG A 110 11.09 0.88 -17.18
N ALA A 111 10.89 1.55 -18.30
CA ALA A 111 10.79 0.88 -19.60
C ALA A 111 12.05 0.06 -19.91
N GLY A 112 11.88 -1.09 -20.54
CA GLY A 112 12.97 -2.03 -20.83
C GLY A 112 13.48 -2.84 -19.65
N LYS A 113 12.82 -2.76 -18.48
CA LYS A 113 13.17 -3.53 -17.29
C LYS A 113 12.01 -4.43 -16.86
N PRO A 114 12.31 -5.56 -16.17
CA PRO A 114 11.28 -6.31 -15.47
C PRO A 114 10.68 -5.44 -14.36
N VAL A 115 9.36 -5.43 -14.27
CA VAL A 115 8.62 -4.65 -13.27
C VAL A 115 7.53 -5.50 -12.63
N TRP A 116 7.21 -5.23 -11.38
CA TRP A 116 6.06 -5.80 -10.71
C TRP A 116 4.79 -5.04 -11.06
N VAL A 117 3.72 -5.78 -11.29
CA VAL A 117 2.37 -5.28 -11.52
C VAL A 117 1.45 -5.89 -10.48
N ALA A 118 0.82 -5.04 -9.68
CA ALA A 118 -0.30 -5.44 -8.82
C ALA A 118 -1.57 -5.51 -9.67
N VAL A 119 -2.35 -6.56 -9.47
CA VAL A 119 -3.59 -6.82 -10.20
C VAL A 119 -4.71 -7.10 -9.21
N CYS A 120 -5.86 -6.47 -9.35
CA CYS A 120 -7.06 -6.74 -8.56
C CYS A 120 -8.33 -6.46 -9.35
N ASP A 121 -9.48 -6.89 -8.82
CA ASP A 121 -10.78 -6.56 -9.39
C ASP A 121 -11.02 -5.05 -9.37
N ARG A 122 -11.28 -4.49 -10.55
CA ARG A 122 -11.47 -3.06 -10.76
C ARG A 122 -12.78 -2.55 -10.18
N ALA A 123 -13.86 -3.34 -10.31
CA ALA A 123 -15.18 -2.95 -9.84
C ALA A 123 -15.20 -2.92 -8.31
N TRP A 124 -14.68 -3.97 -7.67
CA TRP A 124 -14.55 -4.07 -6.23
C TRP A 124 -13.75 -2.90 -5.63
N LEU A 125 -12.56 -2.62 -6.20
CA LEU A 125 -11.72 -1.53 -5.66
C LEU A 125 -12.39 -0.16 -5.81
N ARG A 126 -13.04 0.08 -6.97
CA ARG A 126 -13.77 1.33 -7.22
C ARG A 126 -14.96 1.48 -6.26
N GLU A 127 -15.75 0.44 -6.06
CA GLU A 127 -16.90 0.45 -5.15
C GLU A 127 -16.47 0.74 -3.71
N ALA A 128 -15.43 0.08 -3.22
CA ALA A 128 -14.89 0.32 -1.87
C ALA A 128 -14.45 1.78 -1.69
N LEU A 129 -13.75 2.35 -2.67
CA LEU A 129 -13.34 3.76 -2.62
C LEU A 129 -14.52 4.72 -2.72
N GLN A 130 -15.56 4.40 -3.50
CA GLN A 130 -16.77 5.22 -3.60
C GLN A 130 -17.56 5.26 -2.29
N VAL A 131 -17.69 4.14 -1.58
CA VAL A 131 -18.34 4.08 -0.26
C VAL A 131 -17.62 4.99 0.74
N LEU A 132 -16.29 4.97 0.76
CA LEU A 132 -15.49 5.85 1.61
C LEU A 132 -15.64 7.33 1.21
N GLU A 133 -15.63 7.63 -0.08
CA GLU A 133 -15.78 9.00 -0.58
C GLU A 133 -17.18 9.56 -0.30
N ALA A 134 -18.24 8.77 -0.48
CA ALA A 134 -19.61 9.14 -0.15
C ALA A 134 -19.78 9.46 1.35
N ALA A 135 -19.04 8.78 2.21
CA ALA A 135 -18.98 9.05 3.65
C ALA A 135 -18.05 10.21 4.03
N GLY A 136 -17.50 10.95 3.06
CA GLY A 136 -16.57 12.06 3.29
C GLY A 136 -15.14 11.64 3.64
N ARG A 137 -14.84 10.35 3.60
CA ARG A 137 -13.49 9.79 3.88
C ARG A 137 -12.70 9.67 2.58
N ARG A 138 -12.14 10.79 2.15
CA ARG A 138 -11.36 10.85 0.90
C ARG A 138 -10.02 10.18 1.06
N VAL A 139 -9.87 9.03 0.42
CA VAL A 139 -8.63 8.26 0.41
C VAL A 139 -7.53 9.03 -0.34
N SER A 140 -6.39 9.24 0.28
CA SER A 140 -5.22 9.93 -0.31
C SER A 140 -4.26 8.97 -1.00
N ARG A 141 -4.14 7.74 -0.51
CA ARG A 141 -3.35 6.67 -1.10
C ARG A 141 -4.06 5.34 -0.95
N VAL A 142 -3.84 4.46 -1.92
CA VAL A 142 -4.26 3.06 -1.88
C VAL A 142 -3.00 2.20 -1.89
N VAL A 143 -2.75 1.45 -0.83
CA VAL A 143 -1.51 0.69 -0.67
C VAL A 143 -1.80 -0.80 -0.52
N PRO A 144 -0.93 -1.69 -0.99
CA PRO A 144 -1.06 -3.12 -0.71
C PRO A 144 -0.70 -3.42 0.75
N GLU A 145 -1.34 -4.41 1.35
CA GLU A 145 -0.98 -4.92 2.68
C GLU A 145 0.44 -5.49 2.70
N PHE A 146 0.81 -6.20 1.64
CA PHE A 146 2.15 -6.71 1.36
C PHE A 146 2.53 -6.41 -0.07
N ALA A 147 3.79 -6.13 -0.32
CA ALA A 147 4.32 -5.80 -1.65
C ALA A 147 5.59 -6.60 -1.96
N PRO A 148 5.86 -6.89 -3.23
CA PRO A 148 7.14 -7.43 -3.65
C PRO A 148 8.31 -6.51 -3.28
N GLY A 149 9.42 -7.12 -2.92
CA GLY A 149 10.63 -6.41 -2.54
C GLY A 149 11.30 -7.00 -1.30
N PRO A 150 12.38 -6.38 -0.84
CA PRO A 150 13.09 -6.84 0.35
C PRO A 150 12.21 -6.71 1.60
N THR A 151 12.23 -7.75 2.42
CA THR A 151 11.57 -7.78 3.73
C THR A 151 12.44 -7.13 4.80
N ALA A 152 11.89 -6.92 5.99
CA ALA A 152 12.63 -6.32 7.11
C ALA A 152 13.81 -7.21 7.56
N SER A 153 13.68 -8.53 7.48
CA SER A 153 14.75 -9.49 7.81
C SER A 153 15.80 -9.63 6.71
N GLY A 154 15.57 -9.08 5.52
CA GLY A 154 16.43 -9.25 4.34
C GLY A 154 16.30 -10.62 3.66
N GLY A 155 15.41 -11.49 4.13
CA GLY A 155 15.08 -12.81 3.58
C GLY A 155 13.58 -13.01 3.47
N PRO A 156 13.11 -14.18 3.01
CA PRO A 156 11.67 -14.44 2.97
C PRO A 156 11.06 -14.50 4.38
N GLU A 157 9.80 -14.08 4.50
CA GLU A 157 9.02 -14.05 5.74
C GLU A 157 7.63 -14.63 5.50
N LEU A 158 7.09 -15.32 6.50
CA LEU A 158 5.74 -15.89 6.51
C LEU A 158 4.84 -15.11 7.46
N PHE A 159 3.61 -14.84 7.00
CA PHE A 159 2.56 -14.24 7.82
C PHE A 159 1.31 -15.12 7.80
N ALA A 160 0.87 -15.59 8.97
CA ALA A 160 -0.39 -16.31 9.14
C ALA A 160 -1.48 -15.32 9.56
N LEU A 161 -2.51 -15.20 8.74
CA LEU A 161 -3.54 -14.19 8.85
C LEU A 161 -4.95 -14.77 8.77
N GLY A 162 -5.92 -14.00 9.21
CA GLY A 162 -7.34 -14.32 9.10
C GLY A 162 -7.97 -14.83 10.39
N THR A 163 -9.04 -15.61 10.25
CA THR A 163 -9.70 -16.29 11.36
C THR A 163 -9.34 -17.78 11.38
N PRO A 164 -9.60 -18.51 12.47
CA PRO A 164 -9.34 -19.95 12.50
C PRO A 164 -10.01 -20.74 11.37
N GLU A 165 -11.16 -20.26 10.89
CA GLU A 165 -11.96 -20.88 9.84
C GLU A 165 -11.42 -20.53 8.44
N GLU A 166 -10.83 -19.36 8.29
CA GLU A 166 -10.33 -18.81 7.01
C GLU A 166 -8.87 -18.36 7.12
N ALA A 167 -8.05 -19.17 7.78
CA ALA A 167 -6.63 -18.87 7.95
C ALA A 167 -5.86 -19.07 6.64
N HIS A 168 -4.97 -18.14 6.34
CA HIS A 168 -4.09 -18.20 5.18
C HIS A 168 -2.68 -17.73 5.52
N LEU A 169 -1.74 -18.12 4.66
CA LEU A 169 -0.35 -17.70 4.73
C LEU A 169 -0.07 -16.67 3.64
N VAL A 170 0.67 -15.64 3.99
CA VAL A 170 1.30 -14.73 3.03
C VAL A 170 2.81 -14.94 3.13
N LEU A 171 3.42 -15.27 2.01
CA LEU A 171 4.86 -15.40 1.87
C LEU A 171 5.39 -14.15 1.16
N CYS A 172 6.28 -13.41 1.81
CA CYS A 172 6.92 -12.22 1.28
C CYS A 172 8.41 -12.45 1.03
N GLY A 173 8.98 -11.78 0.05
CA GLY A 173 10.42 -11.81 -0.24
C GLY A 173 10.92 -13.16 -0.77
N HIS A 174 10.04 -14.00 -1.33
CA HIS A 174 10.41 -15.32 -1.83
C HIS A 174 10.95 -15.28 -3.26
N GLY A 175 11.96 -16.14 -3.48
CA GLY A 175 12.60 -16.30 -4.79
C GLY A 175 13.49 -15.10 -5.19
N PRO A 176 14.12 -15.20 -6.37
CA PRO A 176 15.07 -14.18 -6.85
C PRO A 176 14.43 -12.82 -7.07
N ASP A 177 13.12 -12.81 -7.30
CA ASP A 177 12.33 -11.61 -7.57
C ASP A 177 11.66 -11.03 -6.33
N GLN A 178 11.83 -11.67 -5.16
CA GLN A 178 11.26 -11.22 -3.89
C GLN A 178 9.75 -10.96 -3.96
N GLY A 179 9.00 -11.91 -4.53
CA GLY A 179 7.57 -11.82 -4.75
C GLY A 179 6.73 -11.98 -3.47
N VAL A 180 5.42 -11.84 -3.64
CA VAL A 180 4.40 -12.13 -2.62
C VAL A 180 3.49 -13.24 -3.12
N ALA A 181 3.25 -14.25 -2.28
CA ALA A 181 2.30 -15.32 -2.57
C ALA A 181 1.33 -15.53 -1.41
N VAL A 182 0.08 -15.83 -1.74
CA VAL A 182 -0.96 -16.16 -0.76
C VAL A 182 -1.30 -17.64 -0.89
N LEU A 183 -1.23 -18.36 0.22
CA LEU A 183 -1.40 -19.81 0.30
C LEU A 183 -2.40 -20.15 1.43
N PRO A 184 -3.11 -21.29 1.36
CA PRO A 184 -3.88 -21.75 2.50
C PRO A 184 -2.95 -22.10 3.67
N LEU A 185 -3.40 -21.88 4.91
CA LEU A 185 -2.65 -22.31 6.10
C LEU A 185 -2.69 -23.84 6.20
N SER A 186 -1.66 -24.48 5.70
CA SER A 186 -1.53 -25.94 5.74
C SER A 186 -0.06 -26.35 5.82
N SER A 187 0.20 -27.57 6.32
CA SER A 187 1.56 -28.14 6.33
C SER A 187 2.10 -28.40 4.92
N VAL A 188 1.21 -28.63 3.95
CA VAL A 188 1.58 -28.81 2.54
C VAL A 188 2.08 -27.52 1.92
N ALA A 189 1.57 -26.35 2.35
CA ALA A 189 2.02 -25.07 1.86
C ALA A 189 3.53 -24.86 2.06
N LEU A 190 4.11 -25.35 3.16
CA LEU A 190 5.56 -25.30 3.38
C LEU A 190 6.35 -26.09 2.33
N GLY A 191 5.82 -27.22 1.88
CA GLY A 191 6.44 -28.01 0.80
C GLY A 191 6.43 -27.31 -0.55
N LEU A 192 5.41 -26.45 -0.82
CA LEU A 192 5.33 -25.66 -2.04
C LEU A 192 6.32 -24.48 -2.05
N ILE A 193 6.65 -23.98 -0.87
CA ILE A 193 7.61 -22.86 -0.72
C ILE A 193 9.04 -23.33 -1.08
N GLY A 194 9.30 -24.64 -1.04
CA GLY A 194 10.62 -25.22 -1.27
C GLY A 194 11.60 -24.93 -0.12
N PRO A 195 12.74 -25.59 -0.07
CA PRO A 195 13.81 -25.14 0.79
C PRO A 195 14.24 -23.74 0.31
N ALA A 196 14.23 -22.77 1.20
CA ALA A 196 14.67 -21.40 0.92
C ALA A 196 16.19 -21.34 0.56
N THR A 197 16.83 -22.49 0.47
CA THR A 197 18.28 -22.67 0.31
C THR A 197 18.58 -23.76 -0.72
N SER A 198 19.65 -23.56 -1.47
CA SER A 198 20.29 -24.60 -2.27
C SER A 198 20.56 -25.83 -1.40
N PRO A 199 20.51 -27.04 -1.96
CA PRO A 199 20.67 -28.31 -1.21
C PRO A 199 22.03 -28.48 -0.48
N THR A 200 22.89 -27.48 -0.57
CA THR A 200 24.20 -27.44 0.10
C THR A 200 24.23 -26.64 1.41
N ASP A 201 23.20 -25.84 1.73
CA ASP A 201 23.17 -25.04 2.97
C ASP A 201 22.34 -25.73 4.05
N THR A 202 22.99 -26.64 4.79
CA THR A 202 22.39 -27.36 5.92
C THR A 202 22.07 -26.48 7.13
N GLU A 203 22.34 -25.19 7.08
CA GLU A 203 22.30 -24.24 8.22
C GLU A 203 21.50 -22.95 7.97
N ALA A 204 20.65 -22.93 6.93
CA ALA A 204 19.82 -21.74 6.73
C ALA A 204 18.81 -21.57 7.88
N PRO A 205 18.73 -20.38 8.50
CA PRO A 205 17.78 -20.15 9.57
C PRO A 205 16.36 -20.38 9.06
N PRO A 206 15.49 -20.97 9.89
CA PRO A 206 14.10 -21.20 9.49
C PRO A 206 13.43 -19.87 9.16
N LEU A 207 12.58 -19.88 8.12
CA LEU A 207 11.75 -18.73 7.72
C LEU A 207 11.05 -18.12 8.95
N PRO A 208 11.20 -16.84 9.24
CA PRO A 208 10.45 -16.19 10.30
C PRO A 208 8.94 -16.34 10.06
N LEU A 209 8.22 -16.73 11.11
CA LEU A 209 6.77 -16.84 11.10
C LEU A 209 6.17 -15.74 11.97
N HIS A 210 5.35 -14.91 11.36
CA HIS A 210 4.54 -13.90 12.03
C HIS A 210 3.08 -14.36 11.99
N ALA A 211 2.32 -14.11 13.04
CA ALA A 211 0.92 -14.50 13.06
C ALA A 211 0.02 -13.46 13.74
N GLU A 212 -1.17 -13.28 13.19
CA GLU A 212 -2.23 -12.59 13.93
C GLU A 212 -2.59 -13.34 15.21
N PRO A 213 -2.91 -12.63 16.30
CA PRO A 213 -3.28 -13.27 17.55
C PRO A 213 -4.39 -14.33 17.42
N ALA A 214 -5.37 -14.09 16.53
CA ALA A 214 -6.48 -15.00 16.29
C ALA A 214 -6.07 -16.36 15.72
N VAL A 215 -5.00 -16.44 14.96
CA VAL A 215 -4.54 -17.65 14.27
C VAL A 215 -3.16 -18.15 14.72
N ALA A 216 -2.51 -17.46 15.67
CA ALA A 216 -1.15 -17.79 16.10
C ALA A 216 -1.02 -19.24 16.57
N ALA A 217 -1.87 -19.69 17.50
CA ALA A 217 -1.85 -21.05 18.00
C ALA A 217 -2.17 -22.12 16.93
N LEU A 218 -3.02 -21.77 15.94
CA LEU A 218 -3.30 -22.62 14.80
C LEU A 218 -2.09 -22.72 13.88
N ALA A 219 -1.45 -21.60 13.58
CA ALA A 219 -0.27 -21.53 12.74
C ALA A 219 0.90 -22.33 13.36
N GLU A 220 1.16 -22.15 14.66
CA GLU A 220 2.21 -22.89 15.36
C GLU A 220 2.00 -24.40 15.32
N ARG A 221 0.77 -24.86 15.56
CA ARG A 221 0.43 -26.30 15.47
C ARG A 221 0.56 -26.86 14.06
N THR A 222 0.10 -26.08 13.06
CA THR A 222 0.06 -26.53 11.67
C THR A 222 1.45 -26.55 11.05
N LEU A 223 2.29 -25.58 11.38
CA LEU A 223 3.61 -25.39 10.78
C LEU A 223 4.76 -25.94 11.64
N GLY A 224 4.47 -26.36 12.88
CA GLY A 224 5.45 -26.97 13.82
C GLY A 224 6.56 -26.00 14.26
N ARG A 225 6.28 -24.68 14.29
CA ARG A 225 7.27 -23.66 14.66
C ARG A 225 6.63 -22.49 15.44
N PRO A 226 7.40 -21.81 16.30
CA PRO A 226 6.89 -20.64 17.04
C PRO A 226 6.58 -19.49 16.09
N ALA A 227 5.54 -18.71 16.40
CA ALA A 227 5.13 -17.53 15.67
C ALA A 227 5.34 -16.26 16.52
N ALA A 228 5.95 -15.24 15.93
CA ALA A 228 5.95 -13.91 16.50
C ALA A 228 4.59 -13.25 16.25
N LEU A 229 4.00 -12.64 17.27
CA LEU A 229 2.71 -11.95 17.10
C LEU A 229 2.89 -10.69 16.26
N HIS A 230 2.04 -10.54 15.25
CA HIS A 230 1.98 -9.36 14.38
C HIS A 230 0.53 -8.95 14.19
N THR A 231 0.15 -7.86 14.82
CA THR A 231 -1.24 -7.41 14.86
C THR A 231 -1.68 -6.73 13.56
N ALA A 232 -2.99 -6.65 13.33
CA ALA A 232 -3.54 -5.94 12.18
C ALA A 232 -3.14 -4.46 12.17
N SER A 233 -3.04 -3.82 13.33
CA SER A 233 -2.58 -2.43 13.42
C SER A 233 -1.11 -2.26 13.03
N GLN A 234 -0.24 -3.19 13.42
CA GLN A 234 1.17 -3.18 12.98
C GLN A 234 1.27 -3.32 11.47
N ARG A 235 0.55 -4.28 10.86
CA ARG A 235 0.50 -4.41 9.40
C ARG A 235 -0.04 -3.16 8.71
N ALA A 236 -1.07 -2.53 9.28
CA ALA A 236 -1.59 -1.27 8.75
C ALA A 236 -0.52 -0.18 8.71
N LEU A 237 0.23 -0.03 9.80
CA LEU A 237 1.33 0.94 9.88
C LEU A 237 2.45 0.62 8.89
N ASP A 238 2.82 -0.66 8.75
CA ASP A 238 3.85 -1.11 7.81
C ASP A 238 3.44 -0.85 6.36
N ALA A 239 2.22 -1.22 5.98
CA ALA A 239 1.65 -0.96 4.66
C ALA A 239 1.62 0.55 4.33
N ALA A 240 1.18 1.38 5.27
CA ALA A 240 1.09 2.83 5.07
C ALA A 240 2.46 3.50 4.86
N ARG A 241 3.55 2.91 5.38
CA ARG A 241 4.93 3.38 5.15
C ARG A 241 5.49 2.96 3.79
N GLY A 242 4.88 1.96 3.17
CA GLY A 242 5.28 1.48 1.85
C GLY A 242 5.23 2.57 0.79
N ALA A 243 6.06 2.42 -0.25
CA ALA A 243 6.15 3.37 -1.37
C ALA A 243 5.08 3.15 -2.44
N TRP A 244 4.36 2.01 -2.41
CA TRP A 244 3.34 1.68 -3.37
C TRP A 244 2.12 2.59 -3.28
N ASP A 245 1.56 2.92 -4.44
CA ASP A 245 0.22 3.51 -4.56
C ASP A 245 -0.51 2.82 -5.70
N LEU A 246 -1.56 2.09 -5.36
CA LEU A 246 -2.39 1.36 -6.32
C LEU A 246 -3.41 2.28 -7.03
N ALA A 247 -3.58 3.52 -6.58
CA ALA A 247 -4.48 4.48 -7.20
C ALA A 247 -3.88 5.04 -8.50
N GLN A 248 -3.74 4.16 -9.51
CA GLN A 248 -3.18 4.45 -10.82
C GLN A 248 -4.26 4.41 -11.92
N PHE A 249 -3.93 4.80 -13.14
CA PHE A 249 -4.82 4.85 -14.32
C PHE A 249 -6.11 5.63 -14.06
N ASP A 250 -7.27 5.01 -14.22
CA ASP A 250 -8.59 5.62 -14.02
C ASP A 250 -8.85 6.02 -12.56
N LEU A 251 -8.16 5.41 -11.58
CA LEU A 251 -8.17 5.83 -10.18
C LEU A 251 -7.22 7.01 -9.90
N ALA A 252 -6.34 7.36 -10.82
CA ALA A 252 -5.38 8.47 -10.67
C ALA A 252 -6.04 9.85 -10.80
N SER A 253 -7.20 9.98 -11.44
CA SER A 253 -7.92 11.27 -11.61
C SER A 253 -8.33 11.87 -10.27
N THR A 254 -8.67 11.04 -9.29
CA THR A 254 -8.79 11.41 -7.89
C THR A 254 -7.43 11.77 -7.26
N GLY A 255 -6.30 11.27 -7.77
CA GLY A 255 -4.94 11.55 -7.28
C GLY A 255 -4.42 12.94 -7.61
N ARG A 256 -4.76 13.53 -8.77
CA ARG A 256 -4.37 14.91 -9.12
C ARG A 256 -5.02 15.95 -8.22
N THR A 257 -6.30 15.80 -7.93
CA THR A 257 -7.00 16.66 -6.95
C THR A 257 -6.46 16.45 -5.53
N ARG A 258 -5.96 15.24 -5.21
CA ARG A 258 -5.28 14.91 -3.95
C ARG A 258 -3.90 15.57 -3.86
N ALA A 259 -3.08 15.48 -4.91
CA ALA A 259 -1.75 16.10 -4.97
C ALA A 259 -1.83 17.63 -4.88
N LEU A 260 -2.79 18.25 -5.55
CA LEU A 260 -3.06 19.69 -5.46
C LEU A 260 -3.53 20.12 -4.05
N ARG A 261 -4.30 19.27 -3.37
CA ARG A 261 -4.70 19.51 -1.96
C ARG A 261 -3.55 19.29 -0.99
N LYS A 262 -2.71 18.28 -1.20
CA LYS A 262 -1.50 18.05 -0.40
C LYS A 262 -0.52 19.21 -0.55
N ALA A 263 -0.37 19.75 -1.76
CA ALA A 263 0.39 20.98 -1.99
C ALA A 263 -0.27 22.20 -1.34
N GLY A 264 -1.61 22.31 -1.42
CA GLY A 264 -2.38 23.37 -0.76
C GLY A 264 -2.33 23.28 0.77
N SER A 265 -2.43 22.08 1.36
CA SER A 265 -2.31 21.89 2.81
C SER A 265 -0.88 22.10 3.32
N ALA A 266 0.14 21.70 2.54
CA ALA A 266 1.54 21.99 2.86
C ALA A 266 1.81 23.50 2.77
N ALA A 267 1.27 24.20 1.77
CA ALA A 267 1.36 25.65 1.64
C ALA A 267 0.60 26.37 2.78
N SER A 268 -0.60 25.90 3.14
CA SER A 268 -1.34 26.46 4.27
C SER A 268 -0.64 26.18 5.61
N ALA A 269 -0.06 24.99 5.82
CA ALA A 269 0.73 24.69 6.99
C ALA A 269 1.99 25.58 7.06
N PHE A 270 2.65 25.82 5.95
CA PHE A 270 3.78 26.78 5.88
C PHE A 270 3.33 28.18 6.23
N LEU A 271 2.17 28.64 5.71
CA LEU A 271 1.65 29.99 5.93
C LEU A 271 1.11 30.21 7.34
N TYR A 272 0.54 29.22 8.01
CA TYR A 272 -0.20 29.43 9.26
C TYR A 272 0.37 28.67 10.46
N ALA A 273 1.15 27.61 10.29
CA ALA A 273 1.67 26.85 11.44
C ALA A 273 2.77 27.64 12.19
N PRO A 274 2.72 27.69 13.53
CA PRO A 274 3.62 28.52 14.34
C PRO A 274 5.09 28.09 14.22
N GLN A 275 5.37 26.84 13.95
CA GLN A 275 6.72 26.29 13.77
C GLN A 275 7.46 26.88 12.54
N TRP A 276 6.75 27.41 11.55
CA TRP A 276 7.32 28.02 10.34
C TRP A 276 7.45 29.54 10.42
N ARG A 277 7.22 30.11 11.61
CA ARG A 277 7.23 31.58 11.80
C ARG A 277 8.57 32.20 11.46
N ALA A 278 9.68 31.59 11.88
CA ALA A 278 11.03 32.05 11.56
C ALA A 278 11.34 31.99 10.05
N ALA A 279 10.93 30.91 9.37
CA ALA A 279 11.12 30.76 7.93
C ALA A 279 10.31 31.80 7.12
N ARG A 280 9.08 32.11 7.54
CA ARG A 280 8.26 33.16 6.91
C ARG A 280 8.91 34.53 7.00
N TRP A 281 9.45 34.89 8.17
CA TRP A 281 10.19 36.14 8.36
C TRP A 281 11.44 36.19 7.47
N GLY A 282 12.16 35.09 7.34
CA GLY A 282 13.32 34.97 6.45
C GLY A 282 12.96 35.19 4.97
N VAL A 283 11.89 34.56 4.49
CA VAL A 283 11.39 34.75 3.11
C VAL A 283 10.92 36.19 2.89
N GLY A 284 10.20 36.77 3.86
CA GLY A 284 9.75 38.15 3.80
C GLY A 284 10.88 39.16 3.71
N LEU A 285 11.95 38.98 4.50
CA LEU A 285 13.15 39.82 4.48
C LEU A 285 13.92 39.66 3.15
N LEU A 286 14.04 38.47 2.61
CA LEU A 286 14.66 38.21 1.30
C LEU A 286 13.89 38.92 0.17
N ALA A 287 12.56 38.83 0.17
CA ALA A 287 11.73 39.47 -0.81
C ALA A 287 11.82 41.01 -0.71
N ALA A 288 11.82 41.57 0.51
CA ALA A 288 11.99 43.01 0.73
C ALA A 288 13.39 43.48 0.28
N ALA A 289 14.46 42.75 0.61
CA ALA A 289 15.81 43.08 0.16
C ALA A 289 15.95 43.05 -1.36
N HIS A 290 15.31 42.05 -2.02
CA HIS A 290 15.29 41.96 -3.48
C HIS A 290 14.56 43.13 -4.14
N LEU A 291 13.39 43.52 -3.58
CA LEU A 291 12.62 44.70 -4.07
C LEU A 291 13.39 46.02 -3.90
N VAL A 292 14.07 46.19 -2.77
CA VAL A 292 14.92 47.37 -2.52
C VAL A 292 16.12 47.38 -3.47
N GLY A 293 16.76 46.23 -3.69
CA GLY A 293 17.88 46.08 -4.64
C GLY A 293 17.46 46.44 -6.08
N LEU A 294 16.29 45.97 -6.53
CA LEU A 294 15.76 46.31 -7.86
C LEU A 294 15.45 47.80 -8.01
N ASN A 295 14.88 48.44 -6.97
CA ASN A 295 14.61 49.89 -6.99
C ASN A 295 15.87 50.77 -6.90
N ALA A 296 16.95 50.27 -6.29
CA ALA A 296 18.21 50.99 -6.21
C ALA A 296 19.04 50.89 -7.51
N TRP A 297 18.71 49.94 -8.39
CA TRP A 297 19.40 49.71 -9.67
C TRP A 297 18.64 50.28 -10.87
N ALA A 298 17.37 50.64 -10.71
CA ALA A 298 16.56 51.38 -11.69
C ALA A 298 16.75 52.88 -11.56
#